data_09b64d3e5a05714d397ca83521ad186f
#
_entry.id   09b64d3e5a05714d397ca83521ad186f
#
_cell.length_a   1.000
_cell.length_b   1.000
_cell.length_c   1.000
_cell.angle_alpha   90.00
_cell.angle_beta   90.00
_cell.angle_gamma   90.00
#
_symmetry.space_group_name_H-M   'P 1'
#
loop_
_entity.id
_entity.type
_entity.pdbx_description
1 polymer ?
#
loop_
_entity_poly.entity_id
_entity_poly.type
_entity_poly.pdbx_seq_one_letter_code
_entity_poly.pdbx_strand_id
1 'polypeptide(L)'
;MKGTTMTHLIDRRTVLAGLAGMAAAPAFAQSASGTVVLYTSNNAQSVDAVLGVAKEKQPNLKISTITGGSGQLLRRIEAEAAKPQADIFWSSSANTLGAFKQLFESYASPAASALPAALRHPENLWTASNVHLVVAMINKNQLGGKPAPKTWKDLVDPAFKGKIIIADPANSSTAFTILWGVDKLMGPDGLKALAANLTVSSAASTVLRAVGQGEFAMGLTFESNAYAYVAGGQREISLLYPAEGTFSTPEFQVLVKGAPAGANAKAAYDLMLSKEAQIALLENAFRRPSRSDIDVSKHVELPAIDSVKVFAIDEDEAAAKRDEFLKRWQSYGTATK
;
A
#
# COMPACT_ATOMS: atom_id res chain seq x y z
N MET A 1 74.24 -64.26 -2.56
CA MET A 1 74.46 -62.81 -2.21
C MET A 1 73.12 -62.13 -2.01
N LYS A 2 73.01 -61.54 -0.87
CA LYS A 2 71.77 -61.09 -0.27
C LYS A 2 71.17 -59.80 -0.95
N GLY A 3 69.96 -59.85 -1.40
CA GLY A 3 69.21 -58.65 -1.86
C GLY A 3 68.20 -58.22 -0.80
N THR A 4 68.38 -57.00 -0.34
CA THR A 4 67.57 -56.39 0.72
C THR A 4 66.34 -55.74 0.11
N THR A 5 65.12 -56.19 0.52
CA THR A 5 63.83 -55.58 0.15
C THR A 5 63.50 -54.48 1.14
N MET A 6 63.37 -53.29 0.66
CA MET A 6 62.97 -52.10 1.45
C MET A 6 61.47 -51.88 1.29
N THR A 7 60.67 -52.15 2.33
CA THR A 7 59.25 -51.89 2.42
C THR A 7 59.03 -50.48 2.95
N HIS A 8 58.50 -49.60 2.11
CA HIS A 8 58.05 -48.28 2.54
C HIS A 8 56.65 -48.40 3.17
N LEU A 9 56.56 -48.18 4.49
CA LEU A 9 55.32 -47.98 5.24
C LEU A 9 54.82 -46.60 4.95
N ILE A 10 53.65 -46.51 4.30
CA ILE A 10 52.86 -45.24 4.14
C ILE A 10 52.19 -44.97 5.44
N ASP A 11 52.57 -43.85 6.09
CA ASP A 11 52.02 -43.38 7.34
C ASP A 11 50.55 -42.87 7.13
N ARG A 12 49.63 -43.46 7.89
CA ARG A 12 48.18 -43.18 7.84
C ARG A 12 47.79 -41.79 8.32
N ARG A 13 48.72 -40.94 8.70
CA ARG A 13 48.45 -39.59 9.26
C ARG A 13 48.42 -38.44 8.23
N THR A 14 48.77 -38.70 6.97
CA THR A 14 48.86 -37.66 5.93
C THR A 14 47.64 -37.59 5.00
N VAL A 15 46.56 -38.36 5.22
CA VAL A 15 45.37 -38.39 4.35
C VAL A 15 44.19 -37.56 4.92
N LEU A 16 44.30 -36.94 6.10
CA LEU A 16 43.23 -36.19 6.74
C LEU A 16 43.38 -34.66 6.68
N ALA A 17 44.27 -34.10 5.88
CA ALA A 17 44.49 -32.66 5.74
C ALA A 17 44.04 -32.07 4.39
N GLY A 18 43.23 -32.76 3.59
CA GLY A 18 42.84 -32.36 2.23
C GLY A 18 41.38 -32.05 1.97
N LEU A 19 40.51 -31.93 3.01
CA LEU A 19 39.07 -31.77 2.85
C LEU A 19 38.46 -30.58 3.65
N ALA A 20 39.15 -29.46 3.70
CA ALA A 20 38.62 -28.24 4.31
C ALA A 20 38.93 -27.03 3.40
N GLY A 21 38.28 -27.00 2.26
CA GLY A 21 38.45 -25.92 1.29
C GLY A 21 37.37 -25.89 0.21
N MET A 22 36.11 -26.31 0.53
CA MET A 22 34.98 -25.88 -0.29
C MET A 22 34.67 -24.45 0.09
N ALA A 23 35.34 -23.52 -0.59
CA ALA A 23 34.88 -22.13 -0.65
C ALA A 23 33.44 -22.17 -1.12
N ALA A 24 32.52 -21.72 -0.25
CA ALA A 24 31.16 -21.42 -0.66
C ALA A 24 31.27 -20.38 -1.77
N ALA A 25 31.14 -20.84 -3.02
CA ALA A 25 30.93 -19.93 -4.13
C ALA A 25 29.74 -19.08 -3.78
N PRO A 26 29.77 -17.73 -3.94
CA PRO A 26 28.59 -16.92 -3.78
C PRO A 26 27.55 -17.51 -4.73
N ALA A 27 26.40 -17.91 -4.19
CA ALA A 27 25.25 -18.24 -5.00
C ALA A 27 24.96 -16.99 -5.83
N PHE A 28 25.40 -16.99 -7.08
CA PHE A 28 24.94 -15.99 -8.04
C PHE A 28 23.43 -16.08 -8.02
N ALA A 29 22.80 -15.05 -7.48
CA ALA A 29 21.35 -14.93 -7.52
C ALA A 29 20.97 -15.05 -8.99
N GLN A 30 20.40 -16.19 -9.36
CA GLN A 30 19.97 -16.46 -10.73
C GLN A 30 18.98 -15.35 -11.07
N SER A 31 19.30 -14.49 -12.05
CA SER A 31 18.45 -13.40 -12.43
C SER A 31 17.08 -13.97 -12.82
N ALA A 32 16.03 -13.51 -12.13
CA ALA A 32 14.68 -13.96 -12.40
C ALA A 32 14.33 -13.69 -13.87
N SER A 33 13.73 -14.66 -14.53
CA SER A 33 13.33 -14.55 -15.94
C SER A 33 11.98 -15.22 -16.17
N GLY A 34 11.10 -14.55 -16.91
CA GLY A 34 9.75 -15.03 -17.18
C GLY A 34 8.70 -13.96 -16.99
N THR A 35 7.44 -14.37 -16.98
CA THR A 35 6.30 -13.45 -16.79
C THR A 35 5.67 -13.68 -15.43
N VAL A 36 5.42 -12.58 -14.71
CA VAL A 36 4.68 -12.53 -13.44
C VAL A 36 3.40 -11.73 -13.68
N VAL A 37 2.26 -12.22 -13.23
CA VAL A 37 0.97 -11.55 -13.35
C VAL A 37 0.62 -10.85 -12.05
N LEU A 38 0.56 -9.53 -12.12
CA LEU A 38 0.23 -8.63 -11.01
C LEU A 38 -1.22 -8.14 -11.13
N TYR A 39 -2.06 -8.48 -10.15
CA TYR A 39 -3.39 -7.88 -10.00
C TYR A 39 -3.30 -6.67 -9.07
N THR A 40 -3.82 -5.52 -9.50
CA THR A 40 -3.73 -4.30 -8.69
C THR A 40 -4.88 -3.33 -8.93
N SER A 41 -5.29 -2.62 -7.88
CA SER A 41 -6.19 -1.47 -8.00
C SER A 41 -5.44 -0.12 -8.01
N ASN A 42 -4.12 -0.17 -8.02
CA ASN A 42 -3.29 1.02 -8.07
C ASN A 42 -3.41 1.76 -9.40
N ASN A 43 -3.25 3.09 -9.36
CA ASN A 43 -3.24 3.90 -10.56
C ASN A 43 -1.99 3.62 -11.42
N ALA A 44 -2.06 4.00 -12.69
CA ALA A 44 -0.98 3.77 -13.65
C ALA A 44 0.35 4.35 -13.16
N GLN A 45 0.34 5.54 -12.56
CA GLN A 45 1.54 6.22 -12.06
C GLN A 45 2.30 5.38 -11.03
N SER A 46 1.59 4.75 -10.08
CA SER A 46 2.20 3.85 -9.10
C SER A 46 2.71 2.56 -9.73
N VAL A 47 1.95 2.00 -10.66
CA VAL A 47 2.33 0.79 -11.39
C VAL A 47 3.58 1.04 -12.22
N ASP A 48 3.60 2.13 -13.00
CA ASP A 48 4.72 2.49 -13.87
C ASP A 48 6.01 2.76 -13.07
N ALA A 49 5.91 3.37 -11.88
CA ALA A 49 7.05 3.55 -10.99
C ALA A 49 7.71 2.22 -10.60
N VAL A 50 6.92 1.22 -10.21
CA VAL A 50 7.43 -0.12 -9.87
C VAL A 50 7.95 -0.86 -11.10
N LEU A 51 7.24 -0.80 -12.22
CA LEU A 51 7.66 -1.45 -13.47
C LEU A 51 8.95 -0.84 -14.03
N GLY A 52 9.17 0.46 -13.84
CA GLY A 52 10.43 1.13 -14.19
C GLY A 52 11.62 0.52 -13.45
N VAL A 53 11.51 0.35 -12.13
CA VAL A 53 12.54 -0.31 -11.32
C VAL A 53 12.71 -1.78 -11.70
N ALA A 54 11.60 -2.49 -11.97
CA ALA A 54 11.68 -3.89 -12.41
C ALA A 54 12.47 -4.03 -13.73
N LYS A 55 12.20 -3.15 -14.69
CA LYS A 55 12.93 -3.13 -15.98
C LYS A 55 14.43 -2.86 -15.82
N GLU A 56 14.79 -2.00 -14.86
CA GLU A 56 16.19 -1.67 -14.58
C GLU A 56 16.92 -2.80 -13.83
N LYS A 57 16.31 -3.29 -12.74
CA LYS A 57 16.98 -4.23 -11.82
C LYS A 57 16.85 -5.69 -12.23
N GLN A 58 15.78 -6.04 -12.92
CA GLN A 58 15.48 -7.42 -13.35
C GLN A 58 14.97 -7.43 -14.80
N PRO A 59 15.78 -7.05 -15.79
CA PRO A 59 15.36 -6.84 -17.19
C PRO A 59 14.76 -8.08 -17.86
N ASN A 60 15.07 -9.27 -17.35
CA ASN A 60 14.55 -10.54 -17.86
C ASN A 60 13.21 -10.95 -17.21
N LEU A 61 12.75 -10.22 -16.18
CA LEU A 61 11.48 -10.44 -15.51
C LEU A 61 10.42 -9.50 -16.08
N LYS A 62 9.43 -10.06 -16.76
CA LYS A 62 8.29 -9.29 -17.28
C LYS A 62 7.15 -9.31 -16.27
N ILE A 63 6.72 -8.14 -15.80
CA ILE A 63 5.52 -8.01 -14.97
C ILE A 63 4.36 -7.56 -15.85
N SER A 64 3.33 -8.40 -15.96
CA SER A 64 2.09 -8.11 -16.67
C SER A 64 1.01 -7.72 -15.66
N THR A 65 0.36 -6.58 -15.84
CA THR A 65 -0.61 -6.05 -14.88
C THR A 65 -2.05 -6.23 -15.35
N ILE A 66 -2.92 -6.60 -14.42
CA ILE A 66 -4.38 -6.58 -14.59
C ILE A 66 -4.92 -5.62 -13.54
N THR A 67 -5.61 -4.57 -14.00
CA THR A 67 -6.15 -3.53 -13.14
C THR A 67 -7.66 -3.69 -12.96
N GLY A 68 -8.15 -3.35 -11.77
CA GLY A 68 -9.57 -3.41 -11.42
C GLY A 68 -9.82 -2.97 -9.97
N GLY A 69 -11.06 -2.96 -9.55
CA GLY A 69 -11.39 -2.70 -8.14
C GLY A 69 -10.86 -3.81 -7.22
N SER A 70 -10.32 -3.45 -6.05
CA SER A 70 -9.70 -4.42 -5.12
C SER A 70 -10.60 -5.61 -4.80
N GLY A 71 -11.86 -5.36 -4.43
CA GLY A 71 -12.81 -6.42 -4.11
C GLY A 71 -13.19 -7.27 -5.34
N GLN A 72 -13.20 -6.69 -6.54
CA GLN A 72 -13.44 -7.42 -7.78
C GLN A 72 -12.27 -8.36 -8.09
N LEU A 73 -11.04 -7.87 -7.95
CA LEU A 73 -9.84 -8.66 -8.19
C LEU A 73 -9.68 -9.78 -7.16
N LEU A 74 -10.00 -9.53 -5.88
CA LEU A 74 -9.97 -10.57 -4.85
C LEU A 74 -11.01 -11.68 -5.10
N ARG A 75 -12.23 -11.33 -5.49
CA ARG A 75 -13.24 -12.32 -5.91
C ARG A 75 -12.81 -13.07 -7.16
N ARG A 76 -12.08 -12.42 -8.08
CA ARG A 76 -11.52 -13.09 -9.24
C ARG A 76 -10.43 -14.09 -8.84
N ILE A 77 -9.51 -13.74 -7.93
CA ILE A 77 -8.51 -14.67 -7.38
C ILE A 77 -9.22 -15.87 -6.72
N GLU A 78 -10.29 -15.63 -5.98
CA GLU A 78 -11.09 -16.69 -5.35
C GLU A 78 -11.71 -17.64 -6.42
N ALA A 79 -12.31 -17.10 -7.46
CA ALA A 79 -12.86 -17.88 -8.55
C ALA A 79 -11.79 -18.66 -9.35
N GLU A 80 -10.58 -18.15 -9.40
CA GLU A 80 -9.41 -18.75 -10.05
C GLU A 80 -8.62 -19.70 -9.11
N ALA A 81 -9.03 -19.92 -7.87
CA ALA A 81 -8.25 -20.65 -6.87
C ALA A 81 -7.85 -22.08 -7.26
N ALA A 82 -8.67 -22.77 -8.05
CA ALA A 82 -8.35 -24.12 -8.57
C ALA A 82 -7.24 -24.11 -9.66
N LYS A 83 -7.06 -22.97 -10.35
CA LYS A 83 -6.04 -22.76 -11.39
C LYS A 83 -5.65 -21.28 -11.37
N PRO A 84 -4.80 -20.85 -10.45
CA PRO A 84 -4.45 -19.44 -10.27
C PRO A 84 -3.91 -18.81 -11.56
N GLN A 85 -4.33 -17.57 -11.81
CA GLN A 85 -3.84 -16.77 -12.93
C GLN A 85 -2.99 -15.60 -12.45
N ALA A 86 -3.23 -15.13 -11.24
CA ALA A 86 -2.44 -14.10 -10.60
C ALA A 86 -1.29 -14.71 -9.80
N ASP A 87 -0.15 -14.04 -9.80
CA ASP A 87 0.99 -14.35 -8.95
C ASP A 87 1.01 -13.47 -7.71
N ILE A 88 0.77 -12.17 -7.90
CA ILE A 88 0.78 -11.17 -6.84
C ILE A 88 -0.52 -10.36 -6.92
N PHE A 89 -1.10 -10.07 -5.77
CA PHE A 89 -2.10 -9.01 -5.65
C PHE A 89 -1.48 -7.86 -4.84
N TRP A 90 -1.54 -6.65 -5.39
CA TRP A 90 -1.01 -5.45 -4.77
C TRP A 90 -2.09 -4.39 -4.63
N SER A 91 -2.67 -4.33 -3.48
CA SER A 91 -3.69 -3.34 -3.10
C SER A 91 -4.27 -3.64 -1.72
N SER A 92 -5.04 -2.72 -1.18
CA SER A 92 -5.89 -2.88 -0.01
C SER A 92 -5.16 -2.90 1.33
N SER A 93 -5.94 -2.63 2.36
CA SER A 93 -5.57 -2.75 3.76
C SER A 93 -5.90 -4.14 4.32
N ALA A 94 -5.39 -4.45 5.50
CA ALA A 94 -5.56 -5.75 6.15
C ALA A 94 -7.03 -6.11 6.38
N ASN A 95 -7.89 -5.13 6.68
CA ASN A 95 -9.33 -5.38 6.89
C ASN A 95 -10.03 -5.97 5.65
N THR A 96 -9.55 -5.67 4.47
CA THR A 96 -10.07 -6.25 3.22
C THR A 96 -9.42 -7.60 2.93
N LEU A 97 -8.09 -7.71 3.13
CA LEU A 97 -7.34 -8.94 2.86
C LEU A 97 -7.73 -10.08 3.81
N GLY A 98 -8.08 -9.76 5.05
CA GLY A 98 -8.43 -10.73 6.09
C GLY A 98 -9.56 -11.69 5.68
N ALA A 99 -10.54 -11.21 4.90
CA ALA A 99 -11.63 -12.04 4.38
C ALA A 99 -11.17 -13.08 3.32
N PHE A 100 -9.98 -12.91 2.76
CA PHE A 100 -9.43 -13.73 1.66
C PHE A 100 -8.12 -14.42 2.02
N LYS A 101 -7.70 -14.41 3.29
CA LYS A 101 -6.39 -14.91 3.73
C LYS A 101 -6.07 -16.33 3.31
N GLN A 102 -7.09 -17.19 3.13
CA GLN A 102 -6.94 -18.57 2.67
C GLN A 102 -6.40 -18.69 1.24
N LEU A 103 -6.47 -17.59 0.46
CA LEU A 103 -6.01 -17.51 -0.94
C LEU A 103 -4.53 -17.08 -1.05
N PHE A 104 -3.86 -16.77 0.07
CA PHE A 104 -2.53 -16.22 0.07
C PHE A 104 -1.50 -17.25 0.54
N GLU A 105 -0.32 -17.20 -0.08
CA GLU A 105 0.83 -18.00 0.32
C GLU A 105 1.62 -17.26 1.40
N SER A 106 1.99 -17.96 2.47
CA SER A 106 2.92 -17.44 3.47
C SER A 106 4.32 -17.29 2.85
N TYR A 107 4.85 -16.07 2.84
CA TYR A 107 6.17 -15.78 2.31
C TYR A 107 6.92 -14.75 3.14
N ALA A 108 7.96 -15.19 3.83
CA ALA A 108 8.87 -14.31 4.56
C ALA A 108 9.88 -13.67 3.60
N SER A 109 9.51 -12.54 3.01
CA SER A 109 10.41 -11.81 2.11
C SER A 109 11.65 -11.31 2.85
N PRO A 110 12.86 -11.54 2.35
CA PRO A 110 14.09 -10.97 2.92
C PRO A 110 14.07 -9.43 2.95
N ALA A 111 13.40 -8.80 1.96
CA ALA A 111 13.27 -7.35 1.87
C ALA A 111 12.40 -6.76 3.00
N ALA A 112 11.54 -7.57 3.62
CA ALA A 112 10.67 -7.14 4.71
C ALA A 112 11.43 -6.87 6.03
N SER A 113 12.70 -7.25 6.15
CA SER A 113 13.52 -6.99 7.34
C SER A 113 13.70 -5.49 7.65
N ALA A 114 13.62 -4.64 6.63
CA ALA A 114 13.72 -3.18 6.77
C ALA A 114 12.37 -2.49 7.13
N LEU A 115 11.31 -3.26 7.30
CA LEU A 115 9.99 -2.76 7.66
C LEU A 115 9.69 -2.98 9.15
N PRO A 116 9.02 -2.06 9.83
CA PRO A 116 8.47 -2.27 11.15
C PRO A 116 7.60 -3.55 11.23
N ALA A 117 7.60 -4.23 12.37
CA ALA A 117 6.83 -5.46 12.54
C ALA A 117 5.32 -5.25 12.31
N ALA A 118 4.78 -4.11 12.71
CA ALA A 118 3.37 -3.74 12.51
C ALA A 118 2.94 -3.65 11.04
N LEU A 119 3.90 -3.56 10.11
CA LEU A 119 3.66 -3.49 8.67
C LEU A 119 3.79 -4.86 7.97
N ARG A 120 3.79 -5.94 8.73
CA ARG A 120 3.89 -7.32 8.26
C ARG A 120 2.85 -8.19 8.96
N HIS A 121 2.23 -9.10 8.22
CA HIS A 121 1.36 -10.11 8.85
C HIS A 121 2.21 -11.08 9.71
N PRO A 122 1.77 -11.47 10.92
CA PRO A 122 2.52 -12.39 11.78
C PRO A 122 2.89 -13.72 11.10
N GLU A 123 2.00 -14.23 10.25
CA GLU A 123 2.19 -15.46 9.47
C GLU A 123 2.74 -15.19 8.06
N ASN A 124 3.26 -13.99 7.77
CA ASN A 124 3.80 -13.56 6.49
C ASN A 124 2.84 -13.70 5.29
N LEU A 125 1.52 -13.56 5.50
CA LEU A 125 0.53 -13.61 4.42
C LEU A 125 0.52 -12.35 3.57
N TRP A 126 0.92 -11.20 4.14
CA TRP A 126 1.08 -9.92 3.46
C TRP A 126 2.15 -9.05 4.07
N THR A 127 2.66 -8.13 3.28
CA THR A 127 3.66 -7.13 3.69
C THR A 127 3.29 -5.78 3.09
N ALA A 128 3.41 -4.71 3.86
CA ALA A 128 3.08 -3.37 3.38
C ALA A 128 4.11 -2.89 2.34
N SER A 129 3.62 -2.45 1.20
CA SER A 129 4.42 -1.80 0.14
C SER A 129 4.58 -0.30 0.36
N ASN A 130 3.60 0.32 0.99
CA ASN A 130 3.57 1.75 1.31
C ASN A 130 2.57 2.04 2.43
N VAL A 131 2.57 3.27 2.93
CA VAL A 131 1.63 3.75 3.94
C VAL A 131 0.91 4.98 3.40
N HIS A 132 -0.42 4.98 3.53
CA HIS A 132 -1.25 6.13 3.20
C HIS A 132 -1.56 6.95 4.45
N LEU A 133 -1.59 8.28 4.29
CA LEU A 133 -2.20 9.20 5.26
C LEU A 133 -3.50 9.75 4.68
N VAL A 134 -4.49 9.92 5.54
CA VAL A 134 -5.76 10.59 5.21
C VAL A 134 -5.58 12.09 5.28
N VAL A 135 -6.11 12.82 4.30
CA VAL A 135 -6.14 14.28 4.25
C VAL A 135 -7.49 14.77 3.70
N ALA A 136 -7.80 16.04 3.94
CA ALA A 136 -8.74 16.73 3.08
C ALA A 136 -7.97 17.53 2.01
N MET A 137 -8.24 17.24 0.73
CA MET A 137 -7.83 18.05 -0.40
C MET A 137 -8.71 19.30 -0.43
N ILE A 138 -8.12 20.47 -0.43
CA ILE A 138 -8.84 21.76 -0.38
C ILE A 138 -8.55 22.56 -1.65
N ASN A 139 -9.61 23.02 -2.32
CA ASN A 139 -9.52 24.06 -3.33
C ASN A 139 -9.82 25.41 -2.68
N LYS A 140 -8.80 26.23 -2.46
CA LYS A 140 -8.91 27.52 -1.74
C LYS A 140 -9.86 28.50 -2.41
N ASN A 141 -9.99 28.43 -3.75
CA ASN A 141 -10.88 29.31 -4.51
C ASN A 141 -12.37 29.01 -4.26
N GLN A 142 -12.69 27.81 -3.74
CA GLN A 142 -14.06 27.35 -3.53
C GLN A 142 -14.55 27.49 -2.06
N LEU A 143 -13.71 28.06 -1.18
CA LEU A 143 -14.07 28.26 0.23
C LEU A 143 -15.09 29.40 0.45
N GLY A 144 -15.38 30.20 -0.58
CA GLY A 144 -16.37 31.28 -0.50
C GLY A 144 -15.99 32.40 0.48
N GLY A 145 -14.69 32.72 0.56
CA GLY A 145 -14.14 33.72 1.47
C GLY A 145 -13.99 33.29 2.92
N LYS A 146 -14.31 32.02 3.25
CA LYS A 146 -14.12 31.47 4.59
C LYS A 146 -12.67 31.04 4.80
N PRO A 147 -12.18 31.08 6.05
CA PRO A 147 -10.88 30.50 6.37
C PRO A 147 -10.88 29.00 6.06
N ALA A 148 -9.73 28.50 5.63
CA ALA A 148 -9.56 27.06 5.45
C ALA A 148 -9.73 26.32 6.78
N PRO A 149 -10.44 25.18 6.80
CA PRO A 149 -10.59 24.35 8.00
C PRO A 149 -9.22 23.85 8.46
N LYS A 150 -9.08 23.62 9.77
CA LYS A 150 -7.85 23.14 10.42
C LYS A 150 -8.05 21.84 11.18
N THR A 151 -9.29 21.45 11.40
CA THR A 151 -9.68 20.33 12.26
C THR A 151 -10.76 19.49 11.61
N TRP A 152 -10.95 18.25 12.04
CA TRP A 152 -12.12 17.45 11.66
C TRP A 152 -13.42 18.14 12.09
N LYS A 153 -13.38 18.79 13.27
CA LYS A 153 -14.52 19.51 13.80
C LYS A 153 -14.93 20.70 12.92
N ASP A 154 -14.00 21.36 12.25
CA ASP A 154 -14.34 22.45 11.33
C ASP A 154 -15.13 21.95 10.11
N LEU A 155 -14.90 20.68 9.68
CA LEU A 155 -15.59 20.09 8.53
C LEU A 155 -17.08 19.82 8.79
N VAL A 156 -17.52 19.81 10.05
CA VAL A 156 -18.94 19.65 10.40
C VAL A 156 -19.69 20.97 10.47
N ASP A 157 -19.04 22.13 10.26
CA ASP A 157 -19.71 23.43 10.15
C ASP A 157 -20.74 23.37 9.01
N PRO A 158 -22.05 23.68 9.27
CA PRO A 158 -23.10 23.70 8.25
C PRO A 158 -22.79 24.59 7.04
N ALA A 159 -21.88 25.54 7.19
CA ALA A 159 -21.41 26.38 6.09
C ALA A 159 -20.67 25.59 4.97
N PHE A 160 -20.24 24.37 5.23
CA PHE A 160 -19.65 23.47 4.25
C PHE A 160 -20.62 22.43 3.71
N LYS A 161 -21.91 22.55 4.02
CA LYS A 161 -22.94 21.65 3.49
C LYS A 161 -22.90 21.58 1.97
N GLY A 162 -22.77 20.36 1.42
CA GLY A 162 -22.68 20.10 -0.01
C GLY A 162 -21.38 20.58 -0.67
N LYS A 163 -20.39 21.04 0.11
CA LYS A 163 -19.08 21.49 -0.39
C LYS A 163 -17.96 20.48 -0.22
N ILE A 164 -18.22 19.36 0.44
CA ILE A 164 -17.27 18.31 0.70
C ILE A 164 -17.69 17.06 -0.07
N ILE A 165 -16.78 16.46 -0.81
CA ILE A 165 -17.05 15.22 -1.56
C ILE A 165 -16.18 14.07 -1.02
N ILE A 166 -16.76 12.87 -0.99
CA ILE A 166 -16.08 11.62 -0.65
C ILE A 166 -16.57 10.51 -1.59
N ALA A 167 -15.79 9.46 -1.76
CA ALA A 167 -16.28 8.27 -2.45
C ALA A 167 -17.26 7.45 -1.58
N ASP A 168 -18.03 6.57 -2.21
CA ASP A 168 -18.90 5.63 -1.50
C ASP A 168 -18.06 4.62 -0.70
N PRO A 169 -18.19 4.55 0.65
CA PRO A 169 -17.42 3.65 1.48
C PRO A 169 -17.73 2.16 1.26
N ALA A 170 -18.87 1.82 0.65
CA ALA A 170 -19.17 0.45 0.26
C ALA A 170 -18.27 -0.03 -0.88
N ASN A 171 -17.85 0.89 -1.77
CA ASN A 171 -17.08 0.61 -2.98
C ASN A 171 -15.62 1.09 -2.92
N SER A 172 -15.28 1.94 -1.94
CA SER A 172 -13.96 2.54 -1.78
C SER A 172 -13.38 2.23 -0.40
N SER A 173 -12.29 1.46 -0.35
CA SER A 173 -11.54 1.21 0.88
C SER A 173 -11.02 2.52 1.50
N THR A 174 -10.57 3.47 0.68
CA THR A 174 -10.15 4.81 1.12
C THR A 174 -11.27 5.51 1.90
N ALA A 175 -12.47 5.58 1.32
CA ALA A 175 -13.61 6.24 1.95
C ALA A 175 -14.04 5.51 3.23
N PHE A 176 -14.04 4.19 3.23
CA PHE A 176 -14.32 3.41 4.43
C PHE A 176 -13.32 3.72 5.54
N THR A 177 -12.01 3.68 5.26
CA THR A 177 -10.95 4.00 6.24
C THR A 177 -11.12 5.41 6.83
N ILE A 178 -11.41 6.41 5.99
CA ILE A 178 -11.63 7.79 6.42
C ILE A 178 -12.80 7.88 7.39
N LEU A 179 -13.96 7.38 6.97
CA LEU A 179 -15.18 7.50 7.77
C LEU A 179 -15.13 6.65 9.04
N TRP A 180 -14.51 5.48 8.98
CA TRP A 180 -14.23 4.66 10.16
C TRP A 180 -13.34 5.39 11.16
N GLY A 181 -12.24 6.01 10.68
CA GLY A 181 -11.35 6.79 11.53
C GLY A 181 -12.04 7.99 12.16
N VAL A 182 -12.86 8.73 11.40
CA VAL A 182 -13.66 9.84 11.91
C VAL A 182 -14.66 9.38 12.97
N ASP A 183 -15.33 8.23 12.76
CA ASP A 183 -16.23 7.63 13.75
C ASP A 183 -15.50 7.30 15.06
N LYS A 184 -14.28 6.76 14.97
CA LYS A 184 -13.43 6.48 16.14
C LYS A 184 -12.98 7.73 16.87
N LEU A 185 -12.67 8.79 16.13
CA LEU A 185 -12.19 10.05 16.70
C LEU A 185 -13.31 10.92 17.27
N MET A 186 -14.41 11.07 16.55
CA MET A 186 -15.49 12.02 16.85
C MET A 186 -16.76 11.35 17.37
N GLY A 187 -16.82 10.04 17.35
CA GLY A 187 -18.02 9.26 17.69
C GLY A 187 -19.12 9.30 16.61
N PRO A 188 -20.19 8.52 16.80
CA PRO A 188 -21.31 8.42 15.85
C PRO A 188 -21.99 9.77 15.53
N ASP A 189 -22.15 10.64 16.52
CA ASP A 189 -22.76 11.95 16.32
C ASP A 189 -21.86 12.89 15.48
N GLY A 190 -20.56 12.85 15.70
CA GLY A 190 -19.59 13.60 14.90
C GLY A 190 -19.54 13.11 13.46
N LEU A 191 -19.56 11.80 13.25
CA LEU A 191 -19.65 11.21 11.91
C LEU A 191 -20.96 11.59 11.21
N LYS A 192 -22.09 11.55 11.93
CA LYS A 192 -23.42 11.97 11.40
C LYS A 192 -23.42 13.45 11.01
N ALA A 193 -22.81 14.31 11.84
CA ALA A 193 -22.67 15.74 11.53
C ALA A 193 -21.80 15.98 10.28
N LEU A 194 -20.70 15.24 10.13
CA LEU A 194 -19.89 15.28 8.91
C LEU A 194 -20.70 14.80 7.70
N ALA A 195 -21.42 13.69 7.83
CA ALA A 195 -22.26 13.12 6.76
C ALA A 195 -23.25 14.12 6.19
N ALA A 196 -23.82 15.00 7.03
CA ALA A 196 -24.75 16.05 6.60
C ALA A 196 -24.12 17.09 5.64
N ASN A 197 -22.80 17.23 5.65
CA ASN A 197 -22.03 18.14 4.78
C ASN A 197 -21.49 17.45 3.52
N LEU A 198 -21.49 16.11 3.49
CA LEU A 198 -20.88 15.34 2.43
C LEU A 198 -21.80 15.13 1.22
N THR A 199 -21.18 15.08 0.05
CA THR A 199 -21.73 14.49 -1.17
C THR A 199 -20.94 13.21 -1.48
N VAL A 200 -21.64 12.10 -1.74
CA VAL A 200 -21.03 10.80 -2.02
C VAL A 200 -20.95 10.57 -3.52
N SER A 201 -19.75 10.23 -3.99
CA SER A 201 -19.47 9.87 -5.38
C SER A 201 -19.28 8.36 -5.53
N SER A 202 -19.67 7.80 -6.66
CA SER A 202 -19.48 6.39 -6.97
C SER A 202 -18.01 5.97 -7.12
N ALA A 203 -17.09 6.92 -7.39
CA ALA A 203 -15.67 6.62 -7.63
C ALA A 203 -14.72 7.60 -6.94
N ALA A 204 -13.63 7.08 -6.39
CA ALA A 204 -12.59 7.89 -5.74
C ALA A 204 -11.90 8.87 -6.70
N SER A 205 -11.70 8.51 -7.96
CA SER A 205 -11.15 9.41 -8.98
C SER A 205 -12.01 10.63 -9.25
N THR A 206 -13.33 10.50 -9.10
CA THR A 206 -14.27 11.63 -9.23
C THR A 206 -14.06 12.64 -8.11
N VAL A 207 -13.74 12.21 -6.88
CA VAL A 207 -13.45 13.11 -5.74
C VAL A 207 -12.32 14.07 -6.09
N LEU A 208 -11.20 13.52 -6.56
CA LEU A 208 -10.01 14.30 -6.88
C LEU A 208 -10.26 15.29 -8.02
N ARG A 209 -10.88 14.81 -9.10
CA ARG A 209 -11.20 15.64 -10.26
C ARG A 209 -12.16 16.77 -9.89
N ALA A 210 -13.22 16.48 -9.14
CA ALA A 210 -14.23 17.46 -8.78
C ALA A 210 -13.65 18.60 -7.92
N VAL A 211 -12.71 18.29 -7.01
CA VAL A 211 -12.01 19.33 -6.24
C VAL A 211 -11.00 20.08 -7.11
N GLY A 212 -10.20 19.35 -7.91
CA GLY A 212 -9.22 19.96 -8.81
C GLY A 212 -9.84 20.90 -9.85
N GLN A 213 -11.05 20.59 -10.32
CA GLN A 213 -11.81 21.41 -11.27
C GLN A 213 -12.65 22.51 -10.58
N GLY A 214 -12.66 22.56 -9.25
CA GLY A 214 -13.41 23.58 -8.49
C GLY A 214 -14.92 23.34 -8.40
N GLU A 215 -15.40 22.12 -8.63
CA GLU A 215 -16.81 21.78 -8.39
C GLU A 215 -17.13 21.66 -6.91
N PHE A 216 -16.14 21.23 -6.10
CA PHE A 216 -16.23 21.13 -4.65
C PHE A 216 -15.08 21.88 -3.98
N ALA A 217 -15.34 22.40 -2.79
CA ALA A 217 -14.31 23.07 -2.01
C ALA A 217 -13.33 22.08 -1.39
N MET A 218 -13.80 20.88 -1.04
CA MET A 218 -12.98 19.89 -0.34
C MET A 218 -13.31 18.46 -0.80
N GLY A 219 -12.30 17.58 -0.73
CA GLY A 219 -12.45 16.15 -0.96
C GLY A 219 -11.66 15.34 0.07
N LEU A 220 -12.31 14.36 0.66
CA LEU A 220 -11.64 13.47 1.61
C LEU A 220 -10.94 12.33 0.84
N THR A 221 -9.62 12.20 1.02
CA THR A 221 -8.80 11.29 0.22
C THR A 221 -7.48 10.96 0.93
N PHE A 222 -6.61 10.19 0.27
CA PHE A 222 -5.23 9.98 0.71
C PHE A 222 -4.30 11.10 0.25
N GLU A 223 -3.31 11.39 1.08
CA GLU A 223 -2.27 12.39 0.87
C GLU A 223 -1.64 12.31 -0.52
N SER A 224 -1.17 11.12 -0.92
CA SER A 224 -0.50 10.90 -2.20
C SER A 224 -1.36 11.33 -3.40
N ASN A 225 -2.66 11.07 -3.33
CA ASN A 225 -3.59 11.44 -4.39
C ASN A 225 -3.80 12.96 -4.48
N ALA A 226 -3.96 13.62 -3.34
CA ALA A 226 -4.14 15.07 -3.26
C ALA A 226 -2.84 15.82 -3.60
N TYR A 227 -1.70 15.31 -3.10
CA TYR A 227 -0.40 15.96 -3.34
C TYR A 227 0.01 15.92 -4.81
N ALA A 228 -0.43 14.94 -5.60
CA ALA A 228 -0.20 14.90 -7.03
C ALA A 228 -0.71 16.17 -7.76
N TYR A 229 -1.79 16.77 -7.28
CA TYR A 229 -2.31 18.03 -7.82
C TYR A 229 -1.42 19.23 -7.44
N VAL A 230 -0.94 19.25 -6.20
CA VAL A 230 0.02 20.28 -5.73
C VAL A 230 1.33 20.19 -6.50
N ALA A 231 1.91 18.99 -6.62
CA ALA A 231 3.13 18.73 -7.38
C ALA A 231 2.94 19.02 -8.89
N GLY A 232 1.73 18.83 -9.42
CA GLY A 232 1.34 19.21 -10.77
C GLY A 232 1.14 20.71 -11.00
N GLY A 233 1.39 21.55 -9.98
CA GLY A 233 1.40 23.00 -10.08
C GLY A 233 0.04 23.69 -9.83
N GLN A 234 -0.96 22.98 -9.32
CA GLN A 234 -2.26 23.59 -8.97
C GLN A 234 -2.14 24.35 -7.64
N ARG A 235 -1.84 25.65 -7.72
CA ARG A 235 -1.57 26.51 -6.54
C ARG A 235 -2.78 26.74 -5.66
N GLU A 236 -3.99 26.60 -6.18
CA GLU A 236 -5.26 26.65 -5.46
C GLU A 236 -5.48 25.44 -4.58
N ILE A 237 -4.83 24.32 -4.85
CA ILE A 237 -4.94 23.09 -4.06
C ILE A 237 -3.99 23.13 -2.89
N SER A 238 -4.50 22.71 -1.74
CA SER A 238 -3.73 22.46 -0.52
C SER A 238 -4.24 21.23 0.20
N LEU A 239 -3.41 20.67 1.09
CA LEU A 239 -3.76 19.52 1.91
C LEU A 239 -3.99 19.98 3.35
N LEU A 240 -5.08 19.51 3.94
CA LEU A 240 -5.33 19.64 5.36
C LEU A 240 -4.93 18.35 6.08
N TYR A 241 -4.02 18.47 7.01
CA TYR A 241 -3.74 17.50 8.05
C TYR A 241 -4.43 17.99 9.33
N PRO A 242 -5.56 17.41 9.74
CA PRO A 242 -6.33 17.92 10.88
C PRO A 242 -5.51 17.96 12.17
N ALA A 243 -5.64 19.07 12.93
CA ALA A 243 -4.83 19.31 14.12
C ALA A 243 -5.08 18.29 15.26
N GLU A 244 -6.30 17.69 15.31
CA GLU A 244 -6.57 16.60 16.24
C GLU A 244 -5.78 15.34 15.92
N GLY A 245 -5.33 15.23 14.69
CA GLY A 245 -4.64 14.09 14.09
C GLY A 245 -5.39 13.50 12.91
N THR A 246 -4.67 12.72 12.13
CA THR A 246 -5.21 12.00 10.98
C THR A 246 -4.98 10.50 11.12
N PHE A 247 -5.38 9.73 10.10
CA PHE A 247 -5.32 8.28 10.12
C PHE A 247 -4.30 7.79 9.10
N SER A 248 -3.58 6.73 9.46
CA SER A 248 -2.73 6.00 8.53
C SER A 248 -3.29 4.61 8.29
N THR A 249 -3.12 4.14 7.07
CA THR A 249 -3.42 2.76 6.69
C THR A 249 -2.33 2.24 5.75
N PRO A 250 -1.74 1.07 6.07
CA PRO A 250 -0.82 0.42 5.15
C PRO A 250 -1.56 -0.10 3.91
N GLU A 251 -0.89 -0.07 2.77
CA GLU A 251 -1.30 -0.83 1.59
C GLU A 251 -0.40 -2.04 1.44
N PHE A 252 -1.01 -3.20 1.28
CA PHE A 252 -0.30 -4.46 1.29
C PHE A 252 -0.18 -5.09 -0.09
N GLN A 253 0.83 -5.91 -0.22
CA GLN A 253 0.95 -6.90 -1.29
C GLN A 253 0.89 -8.31 -0.70
N VAL A 254 0.36 -9.24 -1.47
CA VAL A 254 0.25 -10.66 -1.13
C VAL A 254 0.79 -11.52 -2.27
N LEU A 255 1.34 -12.66 -1.93
CA LEU A 255 1.64 -13.72 -2.88
C LEU A 255 0.41 -14.62 -2.99
N VAL A 256 -0.11 -14.85 -4.19
CA VAL A 256 -1.27 -15.71 -4.40
C VAL A 256 -0.86 -17.16 -4.20
N LYS A 257 -1.69 -17.92 -3.50
CA LYS A 257 -1.43 -19.34 -3.24
C LYS A 257 -1.41 -20.13 -4.54
N GLY A 258 -0.33 -20.87 -4.76
CA GLY A 258 -0.12 -21.60 -6.00
C GLY A 258 0.21 -20.71 -7.21
N ALA A 259 0.78 -19.53 -6.97
CA ALA A 259 1.25 -18.57 -7.97
C ALA A 259 1.99 -19.27 -9.13
N PRO A 260 1.52 -19.15 -10.40
CA PRO A 260 2.08 -19.91 -11.53
C PRO A 260 3.57 -19.61 -11.80
N ALA A 261 4.01 -18.39 -11.56
CA ALA A 261 5.39 -17.98 -11.79
C ALA A 261 6.38 -18.45 -10.70
N GLY A 262 5.91 -19.03 -9.59
CA GLY A 262 6.76 -19.66 -8.57
C GLY A 262 7.87 -18.75 -8.04
N ALA A 263 9.14 -19.09 -8.26
CA ALA A 263 10.28 -18.31 -7.82
C ALA A 263 10.32 -16.89 -8.43
N ASN A 264 9.83 -16.71 -9.65
CA ASN A 264 9.75 -15.38 -10.28
C ASN A 264 8.71 -14.48 -9.59
N ALA A 265 7.61 -15.05 -9.11
CA ALA A 265 6.63 -14.32 -8.30
C ALA A 265 7.27 -13.80 -7.00
N LYS A 266 8.07 -14.61 -6.32
CA LYS A 266 8.80 -14.21 -5.11
C LYS A 266 9.84 -13.13 -5.42
N ALA A 267 10.57 -13.25 -6.52
CA ALA A 267 11.52 -12.23 -6.95
C ALA A 267 10.85 -10.88 -7.26
N ALA A 268 9.70 -10.89 -7.92
CA ALA A 268 8.89 -9.68 -8.15
C ALA A 268 8.36 -9.10 -6.83
N TYR A 269 7.88 -9.95 -5.93
CA TYR A 269 7.41 -9.55 -4.62
C TYR A 269 8.49 -8.84 -3.81
N ASP A 270 9.72 -9.39 -3.78
CA ASP A 270 10.87 -8.81 -3.09
C ASP A 270 11.31 -7.49 -3.73
N LEU A 271 11.29 -7.41 -5.07
CA LEU A 271 11.60 -6.20 -5.79
C LEU A 271 10.65 -5.06 -5.41
N MET A 272 9.35 -5.32 -5.31
CA MET A 272 8.35 -4.31 -4.93
C MET A 272 8.55 -3.80 -3.50
N LEU A 273 9.21 -4.55 -2.61
CA LEU A 273 9.62 -4.14 -1.27
C LEU A 273 11.03 -3.55 -1.21
N SER A 274 11.76 -3.52 -2.32
CA SER A 274 13.12 -2.97 -2.36
C SER A 274 13.12 -1.47 -2.05
N LYS A 275 14.26 -0.97 -1.63
CA LYS A 275 14.46 0.46 -1.35
C LYS A 275 14.21 1.29 -2.61
N GLU A 276 14.70 0.84 -3.74
CA GLU A 276 14.57 1.49 -5.05
C GLU A 276 13.10 1.58 -5.48
N ALA A 277 12.33 0.49 -5.32
CA ALA A 277 10.91 0.50 -5.68
C ALA A 277 10.10 1.44 -4.78
N GLN A 278 10.39 1.48 -3.48
CA GLN A 278 9.70 2.39 -2.57
C GLN A 278 10.12 3.85 -2.74
N ILE A 279 11.38 4.13 -3.12
CA ILE A 279 11.80 5.47 -3.52
C ILE A 279 11.09 5.88 -4.81
N ALA A 280 11.04 5.00 -5.81
CA ALA A 280 10.33 5.29 -7.07
C ALA A 280 8.84 5.56 -6.84
N LEU A 281 8.18 4.80 -5.95
CA LEU A 281 6.79 5.07 -5.54
C LEU A 281 6.64 6.42 -4.84
N LEU A 282 7.59 6.79 -4.00
CA LEU A 282 7.59 8.07 -3.29
C LEU A 282 7.76 9.25 -4.27
N GLU A 283 8.75 9.18 -5.15
CA GLU A 283 9.08 10.27 -6.08
C GLU A 283 8.05 10.44 -7.20
N ASN A 284 7.50 9.34 -7.71
CA ASN A 284 6.61 9.39 -8.87
C ASN A 284 5.12 9.32 -8.51
N ALA A 285 4.76 8.73 -7.36
CA ALA A 285 3.37 8.57 -6.94
C ALA A 285 3.08 9.11 -5.53
N PHE A 286 4.07 9.75 -4.91
CA PHE A 286 3.98 10.40 -3.59
C PHE A 286 3.54 9.47 -2.46
N ARG A 287 3.82 8.17 -2.61
CA ARG A 287 3.47 7.16 -1.63
C ARG A 287 4.54 7.06 -0.56
N ARG A 288 4.14 7.24 0.70
CA ARG A 288 5.09 7.11 1.82
C ARG A 288 5.60 5.69 1.92
N PRO A 289 6.92 5.51 2.05
CA PRO A 289 7.49 4.17 2.14
C PRO A 289 7.04 3.45 3.40
N SER A 290 6.93 2.12 3.33
CA SER A 290 6.79 1.26 4.50
C SER A 290 8.13 0.96 5.17
N ARG A 291 9.24 1.22 4.48
CA ARG A 291 10.61 1.05 4.97
C ARG A 291 11.00 2.20 5.89
N SER A 292 11.68 1.87 7.00
CA SER A 292 12.17 2.86 7.96
C SER A 292 13.53 3.47 7.58
N ASP A 293 14.21 2.94 6.55
CA ASP A 293 15.53 3.39 6.10
C ASP A 293 15.48 4.37 4.91
N ILE A 294 14.29 4.96 4.64
CA ILE A 294 14.08 5.98 3.60
C ILE A 294 13.66 7.29 4.26
N ASP A 295 14.48 8.32 4.08
CA ASP A 295 14.16 9.68 4.51
C ASP A 295 13.32 10.39 3.45
N VAL A 296 12.03 10.53 3.73
CA VAL A 296 11.04 11.11 2.80
C VAL A 296 11.41 12.52 2.36
N SER A 297 11.99 13.32 3.26
CA SER A 297 12.32 14.74 2.99
C SER A 297 13.40 14.94 1.94
N LYS A 298 14.17 13.89 1.64
CA LYS A 298 15.20 13.92 0.58
C LYS A 298 14.65 13.68 -0.82
N HIS A 299 13.38 13.29 -0.92
CA HIS A 299 12.77 12.86 -2.18
C HIS A 299 11.60 13.74 -2.59
N VAL A 300 10.76 14.18 -1.63
CA VAL A 300 9.55 14.96 -1.89
C VAL A 300 9.28 15.97 -0.78
N GLU A 301 8.57 17.05 -1.12
CA GLU A 301 8.18 18.11 -0.17
C GLU A 301 6.90 17.72 0.59
N LEU A 302 6.89 16.56 1.22
CA LEU A 302 5.84 16.16 2.15
C LEU A 302 6.27 16.45 3.58
N PRO A 303 5.35 16.79 4.50
CA PRO A 303 5.70 16.99 5.91
C PRO A 303 6.32 15.72 6.48
N ALA A 304 7.31 15.86 7.37
CA ALA A 304 7.85 14.71 8.09
C ALA A 304 6.70 14.00 8.84
N ILE A 305 6.70 12.67 8.86
CA ILE A 305 5.62 11.90 9.50
C ILE A 305 5.48 12.26 10.97
N ASP A 306 6.60 12.53 11.67
CA ASP A 306 6.65 12.89 13.09
C ASP A 306 6.07 14.29 13.36
N SER A 307 5.92 15.14 12.34
CA SER A 307 5.26 16.44 12.45
C SER A 307 3.74 16.37 12.33
N VAL A 308 3.21 15.22 11.94
CA VAL A 308 1.78 14.96 11.79
C VAL A 308 1.32 14.01 12.88
N LYS A 309 0.33 14.42 13.66
CA LYS A 309 -0.30 13.50 14.61
C LYS A 309 -1.08 12.43 13.85
N VAL A 310 -0.64 11.18 13.96
CA VAL A 310 -1.20 10.05 13.21
C VAL A 310 -1.74 8.99 14.17
N PHE A 311 -2.96 8.52 13.91
CA PHE A 311 -3.58 7.38 14.59
C PHE A 311 -3.58 6.18 13.64
N ALA A 312 -3.15 5.04 14.14
CA ALA A 312 -3.31 3.77 13.42
C ALA A 312 -4.79 3.35 13.44
N ILE A 313 -5.26 2.81 12.34
CA ILE A 313 -6.56 2.13 12.28
C ILE A 313 -6.38 0.71 12.82
N ASP A 314 -7.24 0.31 13.73
CA ASP A 314 -7.38 -1.11 14.09
C ASP A 314 -8.10 -1.82 12.93
N GLU A 315 -7.32 -2.47 12.09
CA GLU A 315 -7.80 -3.10 10.87
C GLU A 315 -8.67 -4.34 11.15
N ASP A 316 -8.41 -5.05 12.24
CA ASP A 316 -9.19 -6.24 12.63
C ASP A 316 -10.56 -5.83 13.16
N GLU A 317 -10.61 -4.79 14.00
CA GLU A 317 -11.90 -4.24 14.46
C GLU A 317 -12.69 -3.65 13.27
N ALA A 318 -12.03 -2.93 12.39
CA ALA A 318 -12.64 -2.35 11.20
C ALA A 318 -13.23 -3.43 10.28
N ALA A 319 -12.53 -4.55 10.10
CA ALA A 319 -13.02 -5.70 9.34
C ALA A 319 -14.24 -6.34 10.00
N ALA A 320 -14.16 -6.62 11.29
CA ALA A 320 -15.22 -7.31 12.06
C ALA A 320 -16.55 -6.49 12.09
N LYS A 321 -16.45 -5.16 12.11
CA LYS A 321 -17.61 -4.25 12.21
C LYS A 321 -18.00 -3.58 10.89
N ARG A 322 -17.40 -3.99 9.76
CA ARG A 322 -17.60 -3.33 8.47
C ARG A 322 -19.07 -3.24 8.07
N ASP A 323 -19.78 -4.35 8.09
CA ASP A 323 -21.17 -4.41 7.63
C ASP A 323 -22.11 -3.59 8.52
N GLU A 324 -21.91 -3.64 9.84
CA GLU A 324 -22.66 -2.83 10.81
C GLU A 324 -22.42 -1.34 10.57
N PHE A 325 -21.17 -0.95 10.38
CA PHE A 325 -20.78 0.42 10.08
C PHE A 325 -21.41 0.91 8.78
N LEU A 326 -21.36 0.14 7.70
CA LEU A 326 -21.93 0.52 6.41
C LEU A 326 -23.45 0.65 6.47
N LYS A 327 -24.16 -0.22 7.22
CA LYS A 327 -25.60 -0.08 7.45
C LYS A 327 -25.91 1.22 8.20
N ARG A 328 -25.16 1.53 9.25
CA ARG A 328 -25.31 2.79 9.99
C ARG A 328 -25.02 4.01 9.12
N TRP A 329 -23.94 3.97 8.32
CA TRP A 329 -23.62 5.02 7.35
C TRP A 329 -24.76 5.28 6.38
N GLN A 330 -25.32 4.24 5.78
CA GLN A 330 -26.46 4.35 4.85
C GLN A 330 -27.67 5.04 5.48
N SER A 331 -27.90 4.83 6.79
CA SER A 331 -29.02 5.46 7.52
C SER A 331 -28.88 6.98 7.66
N TYR A 332 -27.70 7.55 7.42
CA TYR A 332 -27.49 9.02 7.50
C TYR A 332 -28.04 9.78 6.29
N GLY A 333 -28.39 9.10 5.20
CA GLY A 333 -29.05 9.71 4.04
C GLY A 333 -28.23 10.79 3.35
N THR A 334 -26.92 10.54 3.13
CA THR A 334 -26.02 11.48 2.44
C THR A 334 -26.44 11.75 1.01
N ALA A 335 -26.23 13.00 0.53
CA ALA A 335 -26.43 13.33 -0.87
C ALA A 335 -25.50 12.52 -1.80
N THR A 336 -26.01 12.11 -2.96
CA THR A 336 -25.22 11.38 -3.98
C THR A 336 -25.01 12.25 -5.21
N LYS A 337 -23.86 12.05 -5.88
CA LYS A 337 -23.49 12.69 -7.15
C LYS A 337 -23.44 11.63 -8.26
#